data_fa9fbc4456cf661b1716eb1ee98eb5d4
#
_entry.id   fa9fbc4456cf661b1716eb1ee98eb5d4
#
_cell.length_a   1.000
_cell.length_b   1.000
_cell.length_c   1.000
_cell.angle_alpha   90.00
_cell.angle_beta   90.00
_cell.angle_gamma   90.00
#
_symmetry.space_group_name_H-M   'P 1'
#
loop_
_entity.id
_entity.type
_entity.pdbx_description
1 polymer ?
#
loop_
_entity_poly.entity_id
_entity_poly.type
_entity_poly.pdbx_seq_one_letter_code
_entity_poly.pdbx_strand_id
1 'polypeptide(L)'
;MIPRDYQRAAVAAARSRIASHGNTLVALPVGAGKTAVAGFYIGEESEQDPTASFLVLQHTDELIEQNRRTIGAVTGLPASIVKAERDDWSGRIVFGSVQTLARAARRMRMPRLSHLVIDECHRAAADSYQSIIADARAANPAVKLLGLSATPERGDGRSLRKTFSNIAFHLPIATLIAQGILVPPRTFTIDLGISDDLDQVGATAGDYDMDAAAKVLNRAVLNEAVVAHWQERAPDRRTIAFCATVAHAEAVAAAFRATGVTAATVTGEMPARERTALLAQFDRGEVQVITNCMVLTEGFDSQPVGCIIVLRPMLHRGTFVQAIGRGLRKVDPERFPGVVKTDCLVLDFAGAALRHGSIEHDGTLAEEEDEDTGKAPYKICPGCDAEVPLGTVACPFCGHVWQRKLRDKRVLEAFDLTEIDLLDRSPFRWWDMHGDGHAMIASGFDAWAGVFFDGTHWHAMGRAKPARLRQLAVGERIQVLAAADDFLRQTETGAAASKSRLWLNHPATARQRELLLGAGDSNPTLDFGLSKYAANCRLNFLWHRPQIIAAVFPQGMGRAA
;
A
#
# COMPACT_ATOMS: atom_id res chain seq x y z
N MET A 1 4.41 -21.12 -17.76
CA MET A 1 3.89 -20.57 -16.48
C MET A 1 2.37 -20.65 -16.52
N ILE A 2 1.73 -21.07 -15.41
CA ILE A 2 0.26 -21.21 -15.36
C ILE A 2 -0.30 -19.97 -14.64
N PRO A 3 -1.27 -19.23 -15.23
CA PRO A 3 -1.86 -18.08 -14.60
C PRO A 3 -2.74 -18.46 -13.40
N ARG A 4 -2.68 -17.69 -12.33
CA ARG A 4 -3.60 -17.77 -11.19
C ARG A 4 -4.98 -17.25 -11.59
N ASP A 5 -6.02 -17.58 -10.84
CA ASP A 5 -7.40 -17.21 -11.18
C ASP A 5 -7.59 -15.70 -11.33
N TYR A 6 -7.07 -14.92 -10.38
CA TYR A 6 -7.15 -13.46 -10.48
C TYR A 6 -6.35 -12.88 -11.66
N GLN A 7 -5.26 -13.54 -12.08
CA GLN A 7 -4.48 -13.11 -13.24
C GLN A 7 -5.27 -13.37 -14.53
N ARG A 8 -5.94 -14.53 -14.64
CA ARG A 8 -6.87 -14.80 -15.74
C ARG A 8 -8.00 -13.77 -15.79
N ALA A 9 -8.62 -13.49 -14.64
CA ALA A 9 -9.68 -12.48 -14.53
C ALA A 9 -9.18 -11.08 -14.95
N ALA A 10 -7.99 -10.69 -14.52
CA ALA A 10 -7.38 -9.40 -14.89
C ALA A 10 -7.11 -9.29 -16.39
N VAL A 11 -6.57 -10.35 -17.02
CA VAL A 11 -6.34 -10.39 -18.48
C VAL A 11 -7.66 -10.32 -19.24
N ALA A 12 -8.65 -11.13 -18.88
CA ALA A 12 -9.96 -11.13 -19.54
C ALA A 12 -10.65 -9.75 -19.44
N ALA A 13 -10.62 -9.13 -18.24
CA ALA A 13 -11.17 -7.80 -18.04
C ALA A 13 -10.41 -6.74 -18.86
N ALA A 14 -9.07 -6.78 -18.88
CA ALA A 14 -8.26 -5.86 -19.66
C ALA A 14 -8.57 -5.95 -21.15
N ARG A 15 -8.66 -7.16 -21.69
CA ARG A 15 -9.00 -7.39 -23.11
C ARG A 15 -10.39 -6.87 -23.48
N SER A 16 -11.39 -7.14 -22.63
CA SER A 16 -12.74 -6.63 -22.82
C SER A 16 -12.78 -5.10 -22.84
N ARG A 17 -12.10 -4.44 -21.91
CA ARG A 17 -12.06 -2.98 -21.84
C ARG A 17 -11.24 -2.35 -22.98
N ILE A 18 -10.15 -2.95 -23.38
CA ILE A 18 -9.35 -2.51 -24.53
C ILE A 18 -10.15 -2.64 -25.82
N ALA A 19 -10.90 -3.71 -26.01
CA ALA A 19 -11.75 -3.88 -27.19
C ALA A 19 -12.80 -2.76 -27.34
N SER A 20 -13.35 -2.29 -26.22
CA SER A 20 -14.39 -1.25 -26.22
C SER A 20 -13.86 0.19 -26.15
N HIS A 21 -12.70 0.42 -25.52
CA HIS A 21 -12.19 1.77 -25.22
C HIS A 21 -10.80 2.06 -25.80
N GLY A 22 -10.11 1.06 -26.37
CA GLY A 22 -8.75 1.19 -26.90
C GLY A 22 -7.67 1.33 -25.81
N ASN A 23 -8.06 1.52 -24.55
CA ASN A 23 -7.12 1.65 -23.43
C ASN A 23 -7.75 1.21 -22.12
N THR A 24 -6.92 0.74 -21.18
CA THR A 24 -7.34 0.47 -19.80
C THR A 24 -6.15 0.37 -18.86
N LEU A 25 -6.45 0.46 -17.56
CA LEU A 25 -5.52 0.24 -16.46
C LEU A 25 -5.91 -1.03 -15.68
N VAL A 26 -4.91 -1.80 -15.27
CA VAL A 26 -5.03 -2.92 -14.33
C VAL A 26 -4.23 -2.60 -13.09
N ALA A 27 -4.93 -2.49 -11.95
CA ALA A 27 -4.35 -2.20 -10.66
C ALA A 27 -4.11 -3.50 -9.89
N LEU A 28 -2.83 -3.84 -9.68
CA LEU A 28 -2.41 -5.05 -8.97
C LEU A 28 -1.32 -4.71 -7.96
N PRO A 29 -1.41 -5.18 -6.71
CA PRO A 29 -0.42 -4.90 -5.67
C PRO A 29 1.00 -5.36 -6.04
N VAL A 30 1.98 -4.87 -5.30
CA VAL A 30 3.35 -5.40 -5.35
C VAL A 30 3.31 -6.88 -4.96
N GLY A 31 4.01 -7.73 -5.73
CA GLY A 31 4.01 -9.18 -5.51
C GLY A 31 2.88 -9.96 -6.18
N ALA A 32 1.87 -9.29 -6.75
CA ALA A 32 0.76 -9.95 -7.48
C ALA A 32 1.16 -10.49 -8.86
N GLY A 33 2.39 -10.23 -9.33
CA GLY A 33 2.85 -10.71 -10.64
C GLY A 33 2.32 -9.88 -11.82
N LYS A 34 2.33 -8.55 -11.73
CA LYS A 34 1.97 -7.62 -12.82
C LYS A 34 2.63 -7.98 -14.14
N THR A 35 3.93 -8.28 -14.13
CA THR A 35 4.68 -8.67 -15.31
C THR A 35 4.16 -9.96 -15.96
N ALA A 36 3.73 -10.93 -15.15
CA ALA A 36 3.13 -12.16 -15.66
C ALA A 36 1.76 -11.87 -16.32
N VAL A 37 0.95 -10.97 -15.73
CA VAL A 37 -0.30 -10.52 -16.34
C VAL A 37 -0.06 -9.83 -17.68
N ALA A 38 0.98 -8.98 -17.79
CA ALA A 38 1.40 -8.42 -19.08
C ALA A 38 1.76 -9.53 -20.09
N GLY A 39 2.51 -10.53 -19.64
CA GLY A 39 2.89 -11.67 -20.48
C GLY A 39 1.69 -12.49 -20.98
N PHE A 40 0.73 -12.80 -20.10
CA PHE A 40 -0.49 -13.51 -20.48
C PHE A 40 -1.35 -12.68 -21.44
N TYR A 41 -1.51 -11.37 -21.19
CA TYR A 41 -2.19 -10.47 -22.11
C TYR A 41 -1.53 -10.47 -23.49
N ILE A 42 -0.22 -10.29 -23.58
CA ILE A 42 0.54 -10.32 -24.83
C ILE A 42 0.40 -11.69 -25.53
N GLY A 43 0.45 -12.80 -24.78
CA GLY A 43 0.27 -14.14 -25.30
C GLY A 43 -1.09 -14.31 -25.98
N GLU A 44 -2.18 -13.99 -25.27
CA GLU A 44 -3.55 -14.12 -25.78
C GLU A 44 -3.83 -13.19 -26.97
N GLU A 45 -3.32 -11.93 -26.96
CA GLU A 45 -3.46 -11.04 -28.10
C GLU A 45 -2.63 -11.51 -29.31
N SER A 46 -1.47 -12.14 -29.07
CA SER A 46 -0.62 -12.72 -30.11
C SER A 46 -1.20 -13.97 -30.77
N GLU A 47 -1.98 -14.75 -30.02
CA GLU A 47 -2.72 -15.90 -30.54
C GLU A 47 -3.88 -15.47 -31.43
N GLN A 48 -4.58 -14.38 -31.07
CA GLN A 48 -5.67 -13.82 -31.87
C GLN A 48 -5.17 -13.10 -33.14
N ASP A 49 -4.07 -12.37 -33.02
CA ASP A 49 -3.43 -11.66 -34.14
C ASP A 49 -1.94 -12.03 -34.21
N PRO A 50 -1.58 -13.01 -35.07
CA PRO A 50 -0.19 -13.39 -35.27
C PRO A 50 0.73 -12.27 -35.78
N THR A 51 0.16 -11.15 -36.26
CA THR A 51 0.91 -9.98 -36.75
C THR A 51 1.06 -8.89 -35.69
N ALA A 52 0.41 -9.04 -34.54
CA ALA A 52 0.46 -8.05 -33.45
C ALA A 52 1.89 -7.79 -32.98
N SER A 53 2.22 -6.53 -32.80
CA SER A 53 3.50 -6.04 -32.30
C SER A 53 3.31 -5.23 -31.00
N PHE A 54 4.24 -5.38 -30.06
CA PHE A 54 4.11 -4.90 -28.70
C PHE A 54 5.33 -4.05 -28.31
N LEU A 55 5.09 -2.89 -27.71
CA LEU A 55 6.12 -2.14 -26.99
C LEU A 55 5.79 -2.18 -25.49
N VAL A 56 6.72 -2.71 -24.70
CA VAL A 56 6.65 -2.73 -23.24
C VAL A 56 7.54 -1.63 -22.69
N LEU A 57 6.93 -0.57 -22.14
CA LEU A 57 7.65 0.58 -21.58
C LEU A 57 8.00 0.35 -20.12
N GLN A 58 9.24 0.68 -19.78
CA GLN A 58 9.78 0.55 -18.44
C GLN A 58 10.66 1.74 -18.05
N HIS A 59 10.67 2.04 -16.76
CA HIS A 59 11.39 3.20 -16.26
C HIS A 59 12.86 2.91 -15.94
N THR A 60 13.16 1.70 -15.41
CA THR A 60 14.52 1.31 -15.01
C THR A 60 15.07 0.19 -15.87
N ASP A 61 16.37 0.17 -15.96
CA ASP A 61 17.12 -0.76 -16.78
C ASP A 61 17.07 -2.20 -16.25
N GLU A 62 17.06 -2.37 -14.94
CA GLU A 62 16.94 -3.67 -14.28
C GLU A 62 15.60 -4.34 -14.58
N LEU A 63 14.53 -3.54 -14.61
CA LEU A 63 13.18 -4.02 -14.94
C LEU A 63 13.08 -4.54 -16.37
N ILE A 64 13.81 -3.95 -17.32
CA ILE A 64 13.80 -4.39 -18.73
C ILE A 64 14.22 -5.85 -18.83
N GLU A 65 15.35 -6.22 -18.24
CA GLU A 65 15.86 -7.58 -18.34
C GLU A 65 15.01 -8.59 -17.55
N GLN A 66 14.54 -8.20 -16.36
CA GLN A 66 13.66 -9.05 -15.55
C GLN A 66 12.32 -9.31 -16.28
N ASN A 67 11.70 -8.26 -16.81
CA ASN A 67 10.41 -8.38 -17.49
C ASN A 67 10.55 -9.11 -18.82
N ARG A 68 11.65 -8.91 -19.55
CA ARG A 68 11.97 -9.67 -20.77
C ARG A 68 12.05 -11.18 -20.50
N ARG A 69 12.69 -11.58 -19.40
CA ARG A 69 12.76 -13.00 -18.99
C ARG A 69 11.38 -13.54 -18.64
N THR A 70 10.62 -12.81 -17.83
CA THR A 70 9.29 -13.25 -17.37
C THR A 70 8.29 -13.33 -18.53
N ILE A 71 8.18 -12.26 -19.35
CA ILE A 71 7.28 -12.23 -20.50
C ILE A 71 7.72 -13.25 -21.57
N GLY A 72 9.02 -13.38 -21.82
CA GLY A 72 9.55 -14.38 -22.72
C GLY A 72 9.24 -15.82 -22.28
N ALA A 73 9.33 -16.12 -20.98
CA ALA A 73 8.97 -17.42 -20.43
C ALA A 73 7.45 -17.73 -20.53
N VAL A 74 6.60 -16.68 -20.55
CA VAL A 74 5.15 -16.83 -20.72
C VAL A 74 4.78 -16.99 -22.20
N THR A 75 5.34 -16.17 -23.09
CA THR A 75 4.89 -16.04 -24.47
C THR A 75 5.68 -16.88 -25.48
N GLY A 76 6.96 -17.16 -25.19
CA GLY A 76 7.88 -17.78 -26.16
C GLY A 76 8.19 -16.93 -27.39
N LEU A 77 7.73 -15.66 -27.44
CA LEU A 77 7.86 -14.81 -28.61
C LEU A 77 9.25 -14.15 -28.72
N PRO A 78 9.72 -13.86 -29.96
CA PRO A 78 10.95 -13.09 -30.16
C PRO A 78 10.85 -11.71 -29.51
N ALA A 79 11.86 -11.37 -28.72
CA ALA A 79 11.94 -10.13 -27.97
C ALA A 79 13.22 -9.37 -28.29
N SER A 80 13.11 -8.05 -28.45
CA SER A 80 14.24 -7.14 -28.67
C SER A 80 14.23 -6.00 -27.64
N ILE A 81 15.31 -5.20 -27.61
CA ILE A 81 15.50 -4.15 -26.60
C ILE A 81 15.92 -2.84 -27.25
N VAL A 82 15.24 -1.75 -26.84
CA VAL A 82 15.62 -0.37 -27.16
C VAL A 82 16.02 0.35 -25.87
N LYS A 83 17.32 0.45 -25.62
CA LYS A 83 17.87 0.97 -24.36
C LYS A 83 19.31 1.45 -24.56
N ALA A 84 19.65 2.64 -24.13
CA ALA A 84 20.98 3.23 -24.24
C ALA A 84 21.55 3.06 -25.67
N GLU A 85 22.62 2.29 -25.86
CA GLU A 85 23.25 2.03 -27.16
C GLU A 85 22.50 0.98 -28.01
N ARG A 86 21.64 0.17 -27.40
CA ARG A 86 20.82 -0.81 -28.11
C ARG A 86 19.62 -0.15 -28.75
N ASP A 87 19.43 -0.40 -30.05
CA ASP A 87 18.33 0.15 -30.85
C ASP A 87 17.75 -0.92 -31.76
N ASP A 88 17.28 -2.01 -31.15
CA ASP A 88 16.76 -3.18 -31.86
C ASP A 88 15.22 -3.23 -31.76
N TRP A 89 14.58 -3.03 -32.90
CA TRP A 89 13.13 -3.06 -33.10
C TRP A 89 12.63 -4.31 -33.80
N SER A 90 13.48 -5.34 -34.00
CA SER A 90 13.17 -6.52 -34.81
C SER A 90 12.23 -7.52 -34.12
N GLY A 91 12.14 -7.48 -32.80
CA GLY A 91 11.28 -8.40 -32.02
C GLY A 91 9.80 -8.07 -32.13
N ARG A 92 8.95 -9.09 -32.03
CA ARG A 92 7.50 -8.89 -31.87
C ARG A 92 7.16 -8.19 -30.56
N ILE A 93 7.97 -8.42 -29.53
CA ILE A 93 7.92 -7.70 -28.26
C ILE A 93 9.18 -6.87 -28.15
N VAL A 94 9.01 -5.56 -28.10
CA VAL A 94 10.12 -4.63 -27.89
C VAL A 94 10.07 -4.11 -26.45
N PHE A 95 11.15 -4.26 -25.69
CA PHE A 95 11.29 -3.67 -24.37
C PHE A 95 11.99 -2.34 -24.48
N GLY A 96 11.30 -1.25 -24.17
CA GLY A 96 11.78 0.11 -24.32
C GLY A 96 12.05 0.80 -22.99
N SER A 97 13.25 1.39 -22.83
CA SER A 97 13.52 2.32 -21.74
C SER A 97 12.86 3.66 -22.03
N VAL A 98 12.03 4.16 -21.12
CA VAL A 98 11.40 5.47 -21.23
C VAL A 98 12.45 6.58 -21.36
N GLN A 99 13.55 6.51 -20.64
CA GLN A 99 14.64 7.48 -20.70
C GLN A 99 15.30 7.53 -22.10
N THR A 100 15.45 6.37 -22.75
CA THR A 100 15.98 6.30 -24.12
C THR A 100 14.96 6.83 -25.12
N LEU A 101 13.70 6.41 -25.00
CA LEU A 101 12.61 6.79 -25.88
C LEU A 101 12.08 8.22 -25.64
N ALA A 102 12.46 8.88 -24.55
CA ALA A 102 12.21 10.31 -24.37
C ALA A 102 12.89 11.17 -25.47
N ARG A 103 13.97 10.67 -26.08
CA ARG A 103 14.67 11.33 -27.19
C ARG A 103 13.92 11.11 -28.50
N ALA A 104 13.48 12.19 -29.17
CA ALA A 104 12.72 12.14 -30.43
C ALA A 104 13.43 11.31 -31.53
N ALA A 105 14.75 11.44 -31.68
CA ALA A 105 15.53 10.68 -32.66
C ALA A 105 15.42 9.14 -32.48
N ARG A 106 15.22 8.66 -31.27
CA ARG A 106 15.01 7.23 -31.01
C ARG A 106 13.59 6.78 -31.38
N ARG A 107 12.60 7.63 -31.12
CA ARG A 107 11.20 7.34 -31.47
C ARG A 107 10.91 7.38 -32.95
N MET A 108 11.69 8.15 -33.75
CA MET A 108 11.55 8.15 -35.22
C MET A 108 11.73 6.77 -35.85
N ARG A 109 12.38 5.81 -35.18
CA ARG A 109 12.59 4.44 -35.62
C ARG A 109 11.52 3.49 -35.13
N MET A 110 10.58 3.96 -34.32
CA MET A 110 9.50 3.14 -33.77
C MET A 110 8.60 2.61 -34.89
N PRO A 111 8.43 1.29 -35.00
CA PRO A 111 7.55 0.72 -36.01
C PRO A 111 6.08 1.01 -35.66
N ARG A 112 5.19 0.70 -36.59
CA ARG A 112 3.76 0.73 -36.32
C ARG A 112 3.40 -0.35 -35.31
N LEU A 113 3.08 0.05 -34.08
CA LEU A 113 2.77 -0.86 -32.97
C LEU A 113 1.27 -1.16 -32.93
N SER A 114 0.92 -2.41 -32.57
CA SER A 114 -0.46 -2.80 -32.25
C SER A 114 -0.83 -2.49 -30.81
N HIS A 115 0.14 -2.68 -29.88
CA HIS A 115 -0.08 -2.54 -28.45
C HIS A 115 1.07 -1.81 -27.78
N LEU A 116 0.73 -0.98 -26.81
CA LEU A 116 1.64 -0.32 -25.88
C LEU A 116 1.30 -0.77 -24.46
N VAL A 117 2.23 -1.47 -23.80
CA VAL A 117 2.11 -1.92 -22.42
C VAL A 117 3.00 -1.04 -21.55
N ILE A 118 2.41 -0.40 -20.54
CA ILE A 118 3.12 0.55 -19.67
C ILE A 118 3.17 -0.04 -18.26
N ASP A 119 4.34 -0.52 -17.87
CA ASP A 119 4.58 -0.95 -16.49
C ASP A 119 4.82 0.27 -15.59
N GLU A 120 4.37 0.18 -14.33
CA GLU A 120 4.31 1.29 -13.37
C GLU A 120 3.68 2.55 -14.00
N CYS A 121 2.51 2.36 -14.61
CA CYS A 121 1.80 3.39 -15.40
C CYS A 121 1.34 4.60 -14.58
N HIS A 122 1.47 4.59 -13.26
CA HIS A 122 1.30 5.79 -12.44
C HIS A 122 2.25 6.93 -12.88
N ARG A 123 3.35 6.61 -13.57
CA ARG A 123 4.27 7.59 -14.18
C ARG A 123 3.83 8.09 -15.56
N ALA A 124 2.80 7.49 -16.17
CA ALA A 124 2.41 7.75 -17.56
C ALA A 124 1.97 9.20 -17.85
N ALA A 125 1.61 9.98 -16.82
CA ALA A 125 1.30 11.40 -17.00
C ALA A 125 2.52 12.32 -17.21
N ALA A 126 3.75 11.81 -17.07
CA ALA A 126 4.97 12.58 -17.34
C ALA A 126 5.15 12.80 -18.85
N ASP A 127 5.73 13.95 -19.22
CA ASP A 127 5.88 14.39 -20.61
C ASP A 127 6.65 13.39 -21.49
N SER A 128 7.63 12.68 -20.90
CA SER A 128 8.38 11.62 -21.59
C SER A 128 7.49 10.47 -22.06
N TYR A 129 6.57 10.01 -21.20
CA TYR A 129 5.60 8.97 -21.56
C TYR A 129 4.57 9.49 -22.56
N GLN A 130 4.05 10.72 -22.34
CA GLN A 130 3.06 11.32 -23.22
C GLN A 130 3.60 11.49 -24.64
N SER A 131 4.87 11.86 -24.81
CA SER A 131 5.53 11.94 -26.11
C SER A 131 5.61 10.59 -26.83
N ILE A 132 5.93 9.52 -26.10
CA ILE A 132 5.98 8.15 -26.66
C ILE A 132 4.58 7.69 -27.08
N ILE A 133 3.58 7.93 -26.25
CA ILE A 133 2.17 7.58 -26.53
C ILE A 133 1.65 8.36 -27.74
N ALA A 134 1.98 9.66 -27.85
CA ALA A 134 1.58 10.49 -28.97
C ALA A 134 2.17 10.01 -30.29
N ASP A 135 3.48 9.69 -30.33
CA ASP A 135 4.13 9.16 -31.52
C ASP A 135 3.60 7.78 -31.91
N ALA A 136 3.32 6.90 -30.92
CA ALA A 136 2.69 5.60 -31.19
C ALA A 136 1.29 5.76 -31.80
N ARG A 137 0.47 6.70 -31.29
CA ARG A 137 -0.85 7.03 -31.83
C ARG A 137 -0.80 7.70 -33.21
N ALA A 138 0.19 8.53 -33.45
CA ALA A 138 0.42 9.12 -34.76
C ALA A 138 0.74 8.07 -35.82
N ALA A 139 1.57 7.07 -35.48
CA ALA A 139 1.90 5.95 -36.37
C ALA A 139 0.73 4.95 -36.51
N ASN A 140 -0.03 4.75 -35.45
CA ASN A 140 -1.21 3.88 -35.45
C ASN A 140 -2.31 4.45 -34.54
N PRO A 141 -3.33 5.16 -35.06
CA PRO A 141 -4.44 5.68 -34.26
C PRO A 141 -5.25 4.60 -33.50
N ALA A 142 -5.16 3.35 -33.95
CA ALA A 142 -5.82 2.19 -33.31
C ALA A 142 -4.90 1.45 -32.31
N VAL A 143 -3.75 2.02 -31.94
CA VAL A 143 -2.85 1.40 -30.94
C VAL A 143 -3.57 1.23 -29.61
N LYS A 144 -3.53 0.03 -29.07
CA LYS A 144 -4.15 -0.35 -27.80
C LYS A 144 -3.20 -0.09 -26.65
N LEU A 145 -3.69 0.51 -25.55
CA LEU A 145 -2.87 0.83 -24.38
C LEU A 145 -3.31 0.00 -23.17
N LEU A 146 -2.35 -0.74 -22.59
CA LEU A 146 -2.51 -1.42 -21.31
C LEU A 146 -1.57 -0.79 -20.27
N GLY A 147 -2.13 -0.23 -19.20
CA GLY A 147 -1.39 0.25 -18.03
C GLY A 147 -1.40 -0.77 -16.91
N LEU A 148 -0.28 -0.95 -16.25
CA LEU A 148 -0.13 -1.77 -15.04
C LEU A 148 0.44 -0.91 -13.92
N SER A 149 -0.18 -0.93 -12.75
CA SER A 149 0.33 -0.20 -11.58
C SER A 149 -0.03 -0.93 -10.28
N ALA A 150 0.80 -0.76 -9.25
CA ALA A 150 0.44 -1.18 -7.90
C ALA A 150 -0.44 -0.13 -7.21
N THR A 151 -0.29 1.13 -7.60
CA THR A 151 -1.00 2.27 -7.02
C THR A 151 -1.54 3.12 -8.17
N PRO A 152 -2.84 3.04 -8.46
CA PRO A 152 -3.44 3.84 -9.54
C PRO A 152 -3.49 5.34 -9.21
N GLU A 153 -3.35 5.70 -7.94
CA GLU A 153 -3.29 7.08 -7.48
C GLU A 153 -1.88 7.65 -7.63
N ARG A 154 -1.79 8.90 -8.07
CA ARG A 154 -0.53 9.64 -8.13
C ARG A 154 -0.46 10.67 -7.02
N GLY A 155 0.71 10.70 -6.37
CA GLY A 155 0.97 11.70 -5.34
C GLY A 155 1.24 13.12 -5.86
N ASP A 156 1.41 13.32 -7.18
CA ASP A 156 1.69 14.63 -7.79
C ASP A 156 0.44 15.33 -8.37
N GLY A 157 -0.76 14.84 -8.07
CA GLY A 157 -2.04 15.44 -8.53
C GLY A 157 -2.29 15.35 -10.04
N ARG A 158 -1.37 14.78 -10.84
CA ARG A 158 -1.58 14.62 -12.28
C ARG A 158 -2.45 13.40 -12.57
N SER A 159 -3.62 13.63 -13.11
CA SER A 159 -4.59 12.57 -13.37
C SER A 159 -4.12 11.60 -14.46
N LEU A 160 -4.15 10.31 -14.17
CA LEU A 160 -3.99 9.24 -15.16
C LEU A 160 -5.17 9.16 -16.14
N ARG A 161 -6.29 9.80 -15.83
CA ARG A 161 -7.51 9.83 -16.69
C ARG A 161 -7.24 10.41 -18.09
N LYS A 162 -6.20 11.25 -18.25
CA LYS A 162 -5.78 11.72 -19.57
C LYS A 162 -5.21 10.63 -20.48
N THR A 163 -4.68 9.55 -19.87
CA THR A 163 -4.05 8.44 -20.60
C THR A 163 -4.95 7.21 -20.64
N PHE A 164 -5.60 6.89 -19.52
CA PHE A 164 -6.47 5.73 -19.36
C PHE A 164 -7.89 6.18 -19.00
N SER A 165 -8.86 5.81 -19.82
CA SER A 165 -10.26 6.20 -19.64
C SER A 165 -10.99 5.36 -18.59
N ASN A 166 -10.43 4.21 -18.20
CA ASN A 166 -11.06 3.27 -17.28
C ASN A 166 -10.04 2.38 -16.58
N ILE A 167 -10.52 1.68 -15.52
CA ILE A 167 -9.80 0.61 -14.84
C ILE A 167 -10.56 -0.69 -15.10
N ALA A 168 -9.90 -1.65 -15.76
CA ALA A 168 -10.49 -2.94 -16.05
C ALA A 168 -10.58 -3.84 -14.83
N PHE A 169 -9.54 -3.80 -13.99
CA PHE A 169 -9.41 -4.71 -12.86
C PHE A 169 -8.61 -4.07 -11.74
N HIS A 170 -9.09 -4.25 -10.53
CA HIS A 170 -8.43 -3.81 -9.31
C HIS A 170 -8.45 -4.95 -8.29
N LEU A 171 -7.29 -5.27 -7.73
CA LEU A 171 -7.13 -6.31 -6.71
C LEU A 171 -6.53 -5.72 -5.44
N PRO A 172 -7.27 -5.69 -4.33
CA PRO A 172 -6.76 -5.26 -3.03
C PRO A 172 -5.62 -6.13 -2.49
N ILE A 173 -4.65 -5.53 -1.81
CA ILE A 173 -3.59 -6.27 -1.08
C ILE A 173 -4.20 -7.24 -0.08
N ALA A 174 -5.22 -6.82 0.67
CA ALA A 174 -5.93 -7.63 1.66
C ALA A 174 -6.46 -8.94 1.05
N THR A 175 -6.96 -8.91 -0.20
CA THR A 175 -7.41 -10.11 -0.90
C THR A 175 -6.27 -11.10 -1.12
N LEU A 176 -5.08 -10.64 -1.50
CA LEU A 176 -3.92 -11.52 -1.72
C LEU A 176 -3.38 -12.10 -0.39
N ILE A 177 -3.46 -11.35 0.69
CA ILE A 177 -3.12 -11.82 2.04
C ILE A 177 -4.12 -12.89 2.47
N ALA A 178 -5.42 -12.63 2.33
CA ALA A 178 -6.48 -13.59 2.67
C ALA A 178 -6.37 -14.90 1.86
N GLN A 179 -5.92 -14.82 0.60
CA GLN A 179 -5.65 -15.99 -0.24
C GLN A 179 -4.31 -16.67 0.04
N GLY A 180 -3.52 -16.17 1.00
CA GLY A 180 -2.20 -16.72 1.33
C GLY A 180 -1.15 -16.59 0.21
N ILE A 181 -1.34 -15.65 -0.72
CA ILE A 181 -0.40 -15.34 -1.80
C ILE A 181 0.67 -14.37 -1.31
N LEU A 182 0.28 -13.43 -0.44
CA LEU A 182 1.17 -12.53 0.29
C LEU A 182 1.10 -12.87 1.78
N VAL A 183 2.15 -12.54 2.52
CA VAL A 183 2.15 -12.60 3.98
C VAL A 183 1.62 -11.28 4.56
N PRO A 184 0.97 -11.29 5.73
CA PRO A 184 0.49 -10.07 6.37
C PRO A 184 1.66 -9.21 6.86
N PRO A 185 1.56 -7.86 6.78
CA PRO A 185 2.47 -6.95 7.47
C PRO A 185 2.08 -6.83 8.95
N ARG A 186 3.10 -6.72 9.81
CA ARG A 186 2.94 -6.31 11.20
C ARG A 186 3.74 -5.03 11.39
N THR A 187 3.05 -3.90 11.53
CA THR A 187 3.67 -2.58 11.53
C THR A 187 3.77 -2.02 12.94
N PHE A 188 4.98 -1.64 13.32
CA PHE A 188 5.30 -0.95 14.56
C PHE A 188 5.78 0.45 14.21
N THR A 189 5.10 1.47 14.71
CA THR A 189 5.59 2.85 14.67
C THR A 189 6.35 3.12 15.96
N ILE A 190 7.60 3.51 15.82
CA ILE A 190 8.51 3.70 16.93
C ILE A 190 8.86 5.17 16.99
N ASP A 191 8.40 5.86 18.04
CA ASP A 191 8.76 7.26 18.27
C ASP A 191 10.11 7.34 18.98
N LEU A 192 11.11 7.86 18.28
CA LEU A 192 12.44 8.15 18.83
C LEU A 192 12.51 9.55 19.46
N GLY A 193 11.36 10.20 19.72
CA GLY A 193 11.30 11.56 20.24
C GLY A 193 11.69 12.64 19.21
N ILE A 194 11.58 12.31 17.93
CA ILE A 194 11.95 13.19 16.80
C ILE A 194 10.75 13.54 15.90
N SER A 195 9.56 13.12 16.26
CA SER A 195 8.34 13.31 15.44
C SER A 195 8.10 14.80 15.16
N ASP A 196 8.24 15.67 16.16
CA ASP A 196 8.09 17.13 15.99
C ASP A 196 9.16 17.73 15.05
N ASP A 197 10.40 17.20 15.08
CA ASP A 197 11.47 17.63 14.19
C ASP A 197 11.22 17.16 12.76
N LEU A 198 10.69 15.95 12.57
CA LEU A 198 10.33 15.42 11.25
C LEU A 198 9.12 16.15 10.65
N ASP A 199 8.15 16.55 11.45
CA ASP A 199 6.99 17.33 10.99
C ASP A 199 7.38 18.71 10.47
N GLN A 200 8.57 19.23 10.86
CA GLN A 200 9.11 20.50 10.37
C GLN A 200 9.93 20.34 9.08
N VAL A 201 10.18 19.11 8.61
CA VAL A 201 10.88 18.88 7.35
C VAL A 201 9.97 19.33 6.20
N GLY A 202 10.43 20.33 5.46
CA GLY A 202 9.71 20.88 4.32
C GLY A 202 9.55 19.85 3.19
N ALA A 203 8.46 19.98 2.43
CA ALA A 203 8.30 19.25 1.17
C ALA A 203 8.79 20.11 0.01
N THR A 204 9.58 19.52 -0.86
CA THR A 204 9.95 20.07 -2.18
C THR A 204 9.02 19.50 -3.26
N ALA A 205 9.17 19.93 -4.51
CA ALA A 205 8.27 19.56 -5.62
C ALA A 205 8.23 18.05 -5.91
N GLY A 206 7.65 17.26 -5.02
CA GLY A 206 7.40 15.83 -5.23
C GLY A 206 7.84 14.90 -4.09
N ASP A 207 8.62 15.35 -3.11
CA ASP A 207 8.97 14.58 -1.91
C ASP A 207 9.41 15.52 -0.78
N TYR A 208 9.71 14.97 0.40
CA TYR A 208 10.34 15.71 1.50
C TYR A 208 11.76 16.17 1.14
N ASP A 209 12.22 17.22 1.82
CA ASP A 209 13.65 17.56 1.84
C ASP A 209 14.44 16.46 2.57
N MET A 210 15.00 15.54 1.80
CA MET A 210 15.72 14.37 2.35
C MET A 210 17.00 14.72 3.07
N ASP A 211 17.66 15.82 2.72
CA ASP A 211 18.84 16.29 3.44
C ASP A 211 18.46 16.87 4.80
N ALA A 212 17.34 17.58 4.88
CA ALA A 212 16.78 18.02 6.15
C ALA A 212 16.31 16.83 7.01
N ALA A 213 15.62 15.85 6.40
CA ALA A 213 15.20 14.63 7.09
C ALA A 213 16.40 13.82 7.60
N ALA A 214 17.47 13.71 6.81
CA ALA A 214 18.70 13.03 7.22
C ALA A 214 19.36 13.72 8.41
N LYS A 215 19.37 15.05 8.50
CA LYS A 215 19.90 15.77 9.66
C LYS A 215 19.18 15.42 10.97
N VAL A 216 17.90 15.11 10.88
CA VAL A 216 17.09 14.67 12.02
C VAL A 216 17.38 13.20 12.35
N LEU A 217 17.34 12.33 11.34
CA LEU A 217 17.36 10.87 11.49
C LEU A 217 18.79 10.30 11.62
N ASN A 218 19.78 10.83 10.91
CA ASN A 218 21.13 10.29 10.87
C ASN A 218 21.98 10.78 12.05
N ARG A 219 21.63 10.34 13.24
CA ARG A 219 22.39 10.57 14.48
C ARG A 219 22.83 9.21 15.03
N ALA A 220 24.06 9.10 15.51
CA ALA A 220 24.61 7.83 16.01
C ALA A 220 23.68 7.15 17.02
N VAL A 221 23.19 7.90 18.01
CA VAL A 221 22.25 7.40 19.05
C VAL A 221 20.97 6.86 18.44
N LEU A 222 20.42 7.50 17.38
CA LEU A 222 19.20 7.02 16.72
C LEU A 222 19.49 5.76 15.90
N ASN A 223 20.61 5.70 15.19
CA ASN A 223 21.02 4.52 14.44
C ASN A 223 21.25 3.31 15.36
N GLU A 224 21.83 3.52 16.54
CA GLU A 224 21.99 2.50 17.59
C GLU A 224 20.62 2.04 18.14
N ALA A 225 19.71 2.98 18.37
CA ALA A 225 18.34 2.65 18.81
C ALA A 225 17.58 1.82 17.76
N VAL A 226 17.72 2.15 16.48
CA VAL A 226 17.16 1.35 15.37
C VAL A 226 17.67 -0.09 15.42
N VAL A 227 18.98 -0.28 15.62
CA VAL A 227 19.58 -1.62 15.72
C VAL A 227 19.04 -2.36 16.95
N ALA A 228 18.93 -1.69 18.10
CA ALA A 228 18.40 -2.30 19.33
C ALA A 228 16.94 -2.77 19.15
N HIS A 229 16.09 -1.93 18.57
CA HIS A 229 14.70 -2.31 18.27
C HIS A 229 14.60 -3.46 17.26
N TRP A 230 15.49 -3.49 16.28
CA TRP A 230 15.54 -4.58 15.33
C TRP A 230 16.03 -5.89 16.00
N GLN A 231 17.07 -5.84 16.83
CA GLN A 231 17.57 -7.01 17.58
C GLN A 231 16.52 -7.62 18.50
N GLU A 232 15.67 -6.79 19.09
CA GLU A 232 14.56 -7.26 19.96
C GLU A 232 13.48 -7.99 19.17
N ARG A 233 13.15 -7.53 17.92
CA ARG A 233 11.95 -7.96 17.20
C ARG A 233 12.22 -8.80 15.96
N ALA A 234 13.35 -8.61 15.32
CA ALA A 234 13.67 -9.18 14.02
C ALA A 234 15.09 -9.76 13.89
N PRO A 235 15.73 -10.32 14.96
CA PRO A 235 17.14 -10.69 14.94
C PRO A 235 17.51 -11.71 13.87
N ASP A 236 16.55 -12.58 13.49
CA ASP A 236 16.76 -13.66 12.52
C ASP A 236 16.19 -13.33 11.13
N ARG A 237 15.67 -12.10 10.92
CA ARG A 237 14.98 -11.76 9.67
C ARG A 237 15.92 -11.05 8.69
N ARG A 238 15.86 -11.47 7.41
CA ARG A 238 16.46 -10.68 6.34
C ARG A 238 15.73 -9.36 6.22
N THR A 239 16.48 -8.27 6.26
CA THR A 239 15.93 -6.92 6.49
C THR A 239 16.36 -5.95 5.39
N ILE A 240 15.43 -5.12 4.94
CA ILE A 240 15.71 -3.96 4.09
C ILE A 240 15.41 -2.69 4.88
N ALA A 241 16.38 -1.78 4.95
CA ALA A 241 16.20 -0.46 5.55
C ALA A 241 16.18 0.63 4.45
N PHE A 242 15.11 1.40 4.41
CA PHE A 242 14.95 2.56 3.52
C PHE A 242 15.35 3.83 4.28
N CYS A 243 16.46 4.42 3.89
CA CYS A 243 17.07 5.59 4.54
C CYS A 243 16.84 6.87 3.71
N ALA A 244 16.97 8.04 4.36
CA ALA A 244 16.74 9.34 3.74
C ALA A 244 17.82 9.68 2.69
N THR A 245 19.10 9.42 2.99
CA THR A 245 20.24 9.67 2.11
C THR A 245 21.17 8.47 2.03
N VAL A 246 22.10 8.46 1.07
CA VAL A 246 23.15 7.43 0.97
C VAL A 246 24.03 7.43 2.22
N ALA A 247 24.47 8.60 2.70
CA ALA A 247 25.26 8.72 3.92
C ALA A 247 24.53 8.18 5.16
N HIS A 248 23.20 8.38 5.24
CA HIS A 248 22.37 7.79 6.30
C HIS A 248 22.34 6.26 6.17
N ALA A 249 22.16 5.72 4.96
CA ALA A 249 22.16 4.28 4.72
C ALA A 249 23.50 3.63 5.13
N GLU A 250 24.62 4.28 4.83
CA GLU A 250 25.96 3.81 5.21
C GLU A 250 26.17 3.83 6.74
N ALA A 251 25.71 4.90 7.41
CA ALA A 251 25.76 5.02 8.86
C ALA A 251 24.93 3.95 9.58
N VAL A 252 23.72 3.68 9.09
CA VAL A 252 22.86 2.61 9.63
C VAL A 252 23.51 1.24 9.40
N ALA A 253 24.04 0.96 8.21
CA ALA A 253 24.75 -0.29 7.94
C ALA A 253 25.99 -0.45 8.87
N ALA A 254 26.71 0.62 9.13
CA ALA A 254 27.84 0.63 10.08
C ALA A 254 27.38 0.31 11.51
N ALA A 255 26.26 0.88 11.96
CA ALA A 255 25.67 0.59 13.27
C ALA A 255 25.29 -0.90 13.40
N PHE A 256 24.70 -1.51 12.39
CA PHE A 256 24.43 -2.95 12.37
C PHE A 256 25.73 -3.77 12.45
N ARG A 257 26.75 -3.44 11.66
CA ARG A 257 28.04 -4.15 11.70
C ARG A 257 28.75 -4.04 13.04
N ALA A 258 28.62 -2.92 13.75
CA ALA A 258 29.18 -2.73 15.08
C ALA A 258 28.61 -3.71 16.12
N THR A 259 27.43 -4.27 15.89
CA THR A 259 26.80 -5.31 16.73
C THR A 259 27.03 -6.74 16.22
N GLY A 260 27.88 -6.92 15.21
CA GLY A 260 28.17 -8.24 14.62
C GLY A 260 27.18 -8.71 13.56
N VAL A 261 26.17 -7.90 13.19
CA VAL A 261 25.20 -8.21 12.16
C VAL A 261 25.81 -7.92 10.78
N THR A 262 25.69 -8.88 9.83
CA THR A 262 26.17 -8.66 8.47
C THR A 262 25.26 -7.67 7.74
N ALA A 263 25.78 -6.49 7.41
CA ALA A 263 25.04 -5.42 6.79
C ALA A 263 25.83 -4.74 5.66
N ALA A 264 25.13 -4.40 4.58
CA ALA A 264 25.70 -3.72 3.42
C ALA A 264 24.75 -2.66 2.88
N THR A 265 25.29 -1.64 2.19
CA THR A 265 24.52 -0.57 1.56
C THR A 265 24.45 -0.78 0.06
N VAL A 266 23.26 -0.60 -0.50
CA VAL A 266 23.03 -0.56 -1.96
C VAL A 266 22.76 0.88 -2.37
N THR A 267 23.56 1.39 -3.31
CA THR A 267 23.43 2.74 -3.85
C THR A 267 23.11 2.75 -5.34
N GLY A 268 22.61 3.88 -5.85
CA GLY A 268 22.36 4.07 -7.28
C GLY A 268 23.63 4.05 -8.13
N GLU A 269 24.74 4.48 -7.57
CA GLU A 269 26.06 4.55 -8.24
C GLU A 269 26.80 3.21 -8.25
N MET A 270 26.36 2.24 -7.43
CA MET A 270 26.97 0.91 -7.38
C MET A 270 26.91 0.23 -8.75
N PRO A 271 28.05 -0.30 -9.27
CA PRO A 271 28.05 -1.03 -10.53
C PRO A 271 27.05 -2.19 -10.53
N ALA A 272 26.34 -2.39 -11.64
CA ALA A 272 25.28 -3.39 -11.75
C ALA A 272 25.75 -4.83 -11.37
N ARG A 273 27.00 -5.18 -11.70
CA ARG A 273 27.59 -6.48 -11.36
C ARG A 273 27.77 -6.66 -9.85
N GLU A 274 28.26 -5.63 -9.17
CA GLU A 274 28.45 -5.63 -7.71
C GLU A 274 27.10 -5.69 -6.99
N ARG A 275 26.14 -4.87 -7.46
CA ARG A 275 24.76 -4.87 -6.94
C ARG A 275 24.13 -6.26 -7.05
N THR A 276 24.23 -6.89 -8.22
CA THR A 276 23.71 -8.26 -8.44
C THR A 276 24.37 -9.28 -7.52
N ALA A 277 25.69 -9.20 -7.33
CA ALA A 277 26.41 -10.08 -6.43
C ALA A 277 25.98 -9.89 -4.96
N LEU A 278 25.86 -8.64 -4.51
CA LEU A 278 25.43 -8.31 -3.16
C LEU A 278 23.99 -8.78 -2.89
N LEU A 279 23.08 -8.58 -3.82
CA LEU A 279 21.70 -9.03 -3.70
C LEU A 279 21.61 -10.57 -3.68
N ALA A 280 22.46 -11.26 -4.42
CA ALA A 280 22.57 -12.71 -4.34
C ALA A 280 23.12 -13.21 -2.99
N GLN A 281 24.08 -12.50 -2.37
CA GLN A 281 24.56 -12.79 -1.01
C GLN A 281 23.43 -12.58 0.02
N PHE A 282 22.64 -11.55 -0.13
CA PHE A 282 21.47 -11.29 0.71
C PHE A 282 20.41 -12.41 0.55
N ASP A 283 20.12 -12.86 -0.67
CA ASP A 283 19.21 -13.97 -0.92
C ASP A 283 19.68 -15.29 -0.31
N ARG A 284 21.00 -15.52 -0.22
CA ARG A 284 21.58 -16.69 0.48
C ARG A 284 21.69 -16.52 1.99
N GLY A 285 21.49 -15.30 2.52
CA GLY A 285 21.60 -14.98 3.94
C GLY A 285 23.02 -14.72 4.43
N GLU A 286 23.99 -14.57 3.53
CA GLU A 286 25.36 -14.16 3.85
C GLU A 286 25.40 -12.69 4.32
N VAL A 287 24.51 -11.87 3.78
CA VAL A 287 24.20 -10.51 4.24
C VAL A 287 22.77 -10.52 4.80
N GLN A 288 22.61 -10.10 6.05
CA GLN A 288 21.32 -10.13 6.74
C GLN A 288 20.55 -8.83 6.59
N VAL A 289 21.23 -7.68 6.55
CA VAL A 289 20.61 -6.36 6.44
C VAL A 289 21.14 -5.63 5.22
N ILE A 290 20.23 -5.17 4.36
CA ILE A 290 20.54 -4.23 3.29
C ILE A 290 19.95 -2.87 3.62
N THR A 291 20.80 -1.84 3.62
CA THR A 291 20.37 -0.45 3.69
C THR A 291 20.39 0.19 2.30
N ASN A 292 19.47 1.10 2.02
CA ASN A 292 19.44 1.77 0.73
C ASN A 292 18.75 3.14 0.82
N CYS A 293 18.99 3.97 -0.20
CA CYS A 293 18.25 5.21 -0.42
C CYS A 293 17.41 5.05 -1.70
N MET A 294 16.18 4.54 -1.56
CA MET A 294 15.16 4.33 -2.62
C MET A 294 15.52 3.39 -3.77
N VAL A 295 16.72 2.87 -3.86
CA VAL A 295 17.15 2.01 -4.99
C VAL A 295 16.36 0.71 -5.07
N LEU A 296 15.92 0.18 -3.92
CA LEU A 296 15.22 -1.09 -3.82
C LEU A 296 13.69 -0.97 -3.79
N THR A 297 13.13 0.21 -3.99
CA THR A 297 11.67 0.40 -4.08
C THR A 297 11.09 -0.18 -5.36
N GLU A 298 11.85 -0.20 -6.44
CA GLU A 298 11.46 -0.76 -7.73
C GLU A 298 12.48 -1.80 -8.21
N GLY A 299 12.05 -2.76 -9.01
CA GLY A 299 12.95 -3.72 -9.67
C GLY A 299 13.60 -4.80 -8.82
N PHE A 300 13.50 -4.74 -7.49
CA PHE A 300 14.07 -5.74 -6.60
C PHE A 300 13.05 -6.81 -6.21
N ASP A 301 13.45 -8.08 -6.34
CA ASP A 301 12.61 -9.23 -6.01
C ASP A 301 13.37 -10.24 -5.12
N SER A 302 13.18 -10.13 -3.81
CA SER A 302 13.70 -11.09 -2.83
C SER A 302 12.56 -11.57 -1.93
N GLN A 303 12.24 -12.85 -2.01
CA GLN A 303 11.18 -13.47 -1.22
C GLN A 303 11.53 -13.61 0.28
N PRO A 304 12.80 -13.86 0.66
CA PRO A 304 13.19 -14.04 2.06
C PRO A 304 13.09 -12.80 2.94
N VAL A 305 12.85 -11.61 2.38
CA VAL A 305 12.70 -10.37 3.17
C VAL A 305 11.57 -10.49 4.17
N GLY A 306 11.90 -10.53 5.46
CA GLY A 306 10.95 -10.69 6.57
C GLY A 306 10.83 -9.45 7.46
N CYS A 307 11.64 -8.41 7.21
CA CYS A 307 11.56 -7.15 7.93
C CYS A 307 11.86 -5.97 7.00
N ILE A 308 11.08 -4.91 7.14
CA ILE A 308 11.29 -3.61 6.48
C ILE A 308 11.49 -2.56 7.56
N ILE A 309 12.56 -1.79 7.46
CA ILE A 309 12.83 -0.64 8.32
C ILE A 309 12.61 0.64 7.51
N VAL A 310 11.77 1.54 8.02
CA VAL A 310 11.47 2.83 7.40
C VAL A 310 12.17 3.93 8.19
N LEU A 311 13.23 4.48 7.61
CA LEU A 311 14.08 5.56 8.17
C LEU A 311 14.07 6.79 7.26
N ARG A 312 12.96 7.01 6.58
CA ARG A 312 12.72 8.22 5.80
C ARG A 312 11.25 8.58 5.82
N PRO A 313 10.90 9.85 5.93
CA PRO A 313 9.53 10.26 5.71
C PRO A 313 9.13 9.97 4.26
N MET A 314 7.89 9.61 4.01
CA MET A 314 7.35 9.32 2.70
C MET A 314 6.14 10.22 2.45
N LEU A 315 6.22 11.08 1.43
CA LEU A 315 5.13 12.01 1.12
C LEU A 315 3.95 11.27 0.49
N HIS A 316 4.24 10.30 -0.36
CA HIS A 316 3.25 9.61 -1.16
C HIS A 316 3.00 8.19 -0.66
N ARG A 317 1.71 7.84 -0.50
CA ARG A 317 1.28 6.49 -0.13
C ARG A 317 1.84 5.42 -1.08
N GLY A 318 1.89 5.70 -2.39
CA GLY A 318 2.42 4.77 -3.39
C GLY A 318 3.85 4.32 -3.09
N THR A 319 4.72 5.25 -2.69
CA THR A 319 6.11 4.96 -2.30
C THR A 319 6.17 4.06 -1.06
N PHE A 320 5.33 4.35 -0.07
CA PHE A 320 5.23 3.55 1.16
C PHE A 320 4.76 2.12 0.87
N VAL A 321 3.69 1.97 0.09
CA VAL A 321 3.15 0.65 -0.33
C VAL A 321 4.19 -0.13 -1.14
N GLN A 322 4.93 0.51 -2.04
CA GLN A 322 5.99 -0.14 -2.81
C GLN A 322 7.13 -0.63 -1.93
N ALA A 323 7.59 0.19 -0.97
CA ALA A 323 8.66 -0.17 -0.04
C ALA A 323 8.27 -1.38 0.81
N ILE A 324 7.10 -1.35 1.46
CA ILE A 324 6.63 -2.46 2.31
C ILE A 324 6.30 -3.70 1.48
N GLY A 325 5.72 -3.52 0.30
CA GLY A 325 5.37 -4.61 -0.61
C GLY A 325 6.54 -5.53 -0.98
N ARG A 326 7.79 -5.06 -0.83
CA ARG A 326 9.00 -5.90 -0.99
C ARG A 326 9.06 -7.02 0.04
N GLY A 327 8.58 -6.75 1.25
CA GLY A 327 8.55 -7.71 2.35
C GLY A 327 7.34 -8.65 2.36
N LEU A 328 6.31 -8.44 1.53
CA LEU A 328 5.06 -9.22 1.64
C LEU A 328 5.05 -10.52 0.83
N ARG A 329 6.03 -10.74 -0.02
CA ARG A 329 6.05 -11.95 -0.86
C ARG A 329 6.21 -13.20 -0.01
N LYS A 330 5.43 -14.24 -0.32
CA LYS A 330 5.59 -15.56 0.28
C LYS A 330 6.89 -16.20 -0.23
N VAL A 331 7.56 -16.92 0.64
CA VAL A 331 8.79 -17.65 0.27
C VAL A 331 8.40 -18.94 -0.47
N ASP A 332 9.07 -19.18 -1.56
CA ASP A 332 9.05 -20.45 -2.28
C ASP A 332 10.00 -21.44 -1.56
N PRO A 333 9.50 -22.51 -0.93
CA PRO A 333 10.32 -23.43 -0.16
C PRO A 333 11.30 -24.26 -1.03
N GLU A 334 11.01 -24.42 -2.32
CA GLU A 334 11.94 -25.10 -3.25
C GLU A 334 13.15 -24.22 -3.57
N ARG A 335 12.92 -22.92 -3.70
CA ARG A 335 13.97 -21.93 -4.00
C ARG A 335 14.76 -21.50 -2.76
N PHE A 336 14.10 -21.48 -1.60
CA PHE A 336 14.69 -21.03 -0.32
C PHE A 336 14.44 -22.07 0.78
N PRO A 337 15.07 -23.23 0.72
CA PRO A 337 14.87 -24.28 1.71
C PRO A 337 15.28 -23.81 3.11
N GLY A 338 14.45 -24.12 4.11
CA GLY A 338 14.68 -23.76 5.50
C GLY A 338 14.27 -22.32 5.89
N VAL A 339 13.83 -21.48 4.95
CA VAL A 339 13.33 -20.16 5.25
C VAL A 339 11.83 -20.22 5.54
N VAL A 340 11.45 -19.95 6.80
CA VAL A 340 10.04 -19.85 7.22
C VAL A 340 9.66 -18.38 7.33
N LYS A 341 8.57 -18.00 6.67
CA LYS A 341 8.06 -16.64 6.68
C LYS A 341 6.54 -16.64 6.71
N THR A 342 5.98 -16.24 7.83
CA THR A 342 4.54 -16.17 8.07
C THR A 342 3.99 -14.75 8.00
N ASP A 343 4.84 -13.75 8.22
CA ASP A 343 4.53 -12.32 8.22
C ASP A 343 5.73 -11.49 7.72
N CYS A 344 5.54 -10.19 7.62
CA CYS A 344 6.62 -9.21 7.43
C CYS A 344 6.53 -8.14 8.52
N LEU A 345 7.58 -7.99 9.31
CA LEU A 345 7.67 -6.89 10.27
C LEU A 345 8.00 -5.59 9.55
N VAL A 346 7.31 -4.52 9.92
CA VAL A 346 7.60 -3.15 9.47
C VAL A 346 7.93 -2.31 10.69
N LEU A 347 9.18 -1.88 10.80
CA LEU A 347 9.64 -0.99 11.85
C LEU A 347 9.72 0.43 11.28
N ASP A 348 8.73 1.24 11.60
CA ASP A 348 8.60 2.61 11.07
C ASP A 348 9.06 3.63 12.11
N PHE A 349 10.23 4.20 11.88
CA PHE A 349 10.84 5.25 12.70
C PHE A 349 10.59 6.67 12.14
N ALA A 350 9.96 6.77 10.98
CA ALA A 350 9.74 8.05 10.29
C ALA A 350 8.26 8.47 10.25
N GLY A 351 7.37 7.70 10.90
CA GLY A 351 5.95 8.01 10.98
C GLY A 351 5.18 7.86 9.67
N ALA A 352 5.74 7.17 8.68
CA ALA A 352 5.09 6.98 7.38
C ALA A 352 3.77 6.19 7.52
N ALA A 353 3.74 5.18 8.38
CA ALA A 353 2.53 4.42 8.68
C ALA A 353 1.46 5.26 9.41
N LEU A 354 1.88 6.21 10.27
CA LEU A 354 0.97 7.16 10.89
C LEU A 354 0.30 8.07 9.86
N ARG A 355 1.07 8.46 8.84
CA ARG A 355 0.57 9.35 7.78
C ARG A 355 -0.35 8.64 6.79
N HIS A 356 0.04 7.45 6.34
CA HIS A 356 -0.61 6.77 5.22
C HIS A 356 -1.59 5.68 5.63
N GLY A 357 -1.63 5.32 6.91
CA GLY A 357 -2.41 4.18 7.40
C GLY A 357 -1.81 2.83 7.02
N SER A 358 -2.56 1.75 7.25
CA SER A 358 -2.16 0.42 6.83
C SER A 358 -2.09 0.31 5.30
N ILE A 359 -1.13 -0.49 4.80
CA ILE A 359 -1.00 -0.77 3.37
C ILE A 359 -2.10 -1.70 2.84
N GLU A 360 -2.80 -2.39 3.72
CA GLU A 360 -3.91 -3.26 3.38
C GLU A 360 -5.15 -2.48 2.91
N HIS A 361 -5.19 -1.18 3.18
CA HIS A 361 -6.20 -0.29 2.65
C HIS A 361 -5.77 0.24 1.29
N ASP A 362 -6.38 -0.26 0.24
CA ASP A 362 -6.23 0.36 -1.07
C ASP A 362 -6.94 1.72 -1.09
N GLY A 363 -6.23 2.75 -1.57
CA GLY A 363 -6.87 4.01 -1.91
C GLY A 363 -7.95 3.73 -2.94
N THR A 364 -9.19 4.00 -2.60
CA THR A 364 -10.28 4.02 -3.58
C THR A 364 -9.98 5.13 -4.58
N LEU A 365 -10.13 4.83 -5.87
CA LEU A 365 -10.35 5.89 -6.85
C LEU A 365 -11.69 6.52 -6.49
N ALA A 366 -11.66 7.49 -5.60
CA ALA A 366 -12.83 8.30 -5.32
C ALA A 366 -13.23 9.00 -6.62
N GLU A 367 -14.46 8.80 -7.03
CA GLU A 367 -15.14 9.63 -8.03
C GLU A 367 -15.48 11.01 -7.42
N GLU A 368 -14.66 11.54 -6.57
CA GLU A 368 -14.85 12.89 -6.06
C GLU A 368 -14.01 13.84 -6.90
N GLU A 369 -14.73 14.67 -7.64
CA GLU A 369 -14.29 15.98 -8.06
C GLU A 369 -13.98 16.82 -6.81
N ASP A 370 -12.93 16.46 -6.06
CA ASP A 370 -12.26 17.46 -5.27
C ASP A 370 -11.42 18.25 -6.27
N GLU A 371 -11.88 19.44 -6.58
CA GLU A 371 -11.02 20.54 -6.99
C GLU A 371 -9.95 20.67 -5.90
N ASP A 372 -8.90 19.82 -6.00
CA ASP A 372 -7.68 20.01 -5.25
C ASP A 372 -7.05 21.31 -5.75
N THR A 373 -7.51 22.39 -5.15
CA THR A 373 -6.90 23.70 -5.27
C THR A 373 -5.56 23.63 -4.58
N GLY A 374 -4.56 22.97 -5.09
CA GLY A 374 -3.14 22.96 -4.73
C GLY A 374 -2.71 23.71 -3.45
N LYS A 375 -3.56 23.72 -2.42
CA LYS A 375 -3.30 24.36 -1.15
C LYS A 375 -2.42 23.45 -0.32
N ALA A 376 -1.26 23.94 0.03
CA ALA A 376 -0.40 23.32 1.02
C ALA A 376 -1.23 22.99 2.29
N PRO A 377 -0.94 21.88 3.00
CA PRO A 377 -1.65 21.52 4.22
C PRO A 377 -1.65 22.70 5.20
N TYR A 378 -2.82 23.00 5.74
CA TYR A 378 -3.04 24.14 6.63
C TYR A 378 -3.45 23.69 8.03
N LYS A 379 -3.28 24.57 9.00
CA LYS A 379 -3.79 24.45 10.37
C LYS A 379 -4.66 25.64 10.70
N ILE A 380 -5.61 25.44 11.61
CA ILE A 380 -6.50 26.52 12.09
C ILE A 380 -5.83 27.22 13.27
N CYS A 381 -5.77 28.53 13.23
CA CYS A 381 -5.23 29.32 14.33
C CYS A 381 -6.20 29.33 15.51
N PRO A 382 -5.80 28.90 16.72
CA PRO A 382 -6.66 28.88 17.88
C PRO A 382 -6.99 30.28 18.43
N GLY A 383 -6.32 31.34 17.93
CA GLY A 383 -6.55 32.72 18.35
C GLY A 383 -7.49 33.51 17.45
N CYS A 384 -7.70 33.10 16.18
CA CYS A 384 -8.53 33.86 15.25
C CYS A 384 -9.21 33.01 14.17
N ASP A 385 -9.17 31.69 14.29
CA ASP A 385 -9.73 30.68 13.38
C ASP A 385 -9.28 30.80 11.92
N ALA A 386 -8.23 31.58 11.64
CA ALA A 386 -7.68 31.71 10.30
C ALA A 386 -6.95 30.43 9.89
N GLU A 387 -7.16 29.99 8.65
CA GLU A 387 -6.38 28.91 8.02
C GLU A 387 -4.99 29.46 7.67
N VAL A 388 -3.95 28.82 8.19
CA VAL A 388 -2.56 29.18 7.93
C VAL A 388 -1.75 27.94 7.54
N PRO A 389 -0.71 28.07 6.71
CA PRO A 389 0.15 26.93 6.34
C PRO A 389 0.67 26.19 7.59
N LEU A 390 0.74 24.87 7.54
CA LEU A 390 1.09 24.00 8.68
C LEU A 390 2.43 24.39 9.32
N GLY A 391 3.41 24.84 8.53
CA GLY A 391 4.73 25.31 8.98
C GLY A 391 4.77 26.71 9.61
N THR A 392 3.64 27.41 9.73
CA THR A 392 3.59 28.78 10.26
C THR A 392 3.89 28.79 11.76
N VAL A 393 4.92 29.51 12.18
CA VAL A 393 5.37 29.62 13.59
C VAL A 393 4.56 30.69 14.33
N ALA A 394 4.18 31.76 13.65
CA ALA A 394 3.33 32.83 14.20
C ALA A 394 2.22 33.15 13.20
N CYS A 395 0.97 33.25 13.67
CA CYS A 395 -0.16 33.58 12.83
C CYS A 395 0.00 34.98 12.22
N PRO A 396 -0.02 35.13 10.89
CA PRO A 396 0.15 36.44 10.25
C PRO A 396 -1.04 37.38 10.48
N PHE A 397 -2.19 36.86 10.95
CA PHE A 397 -3.41 37.63 11.14
C PHE A 397 -3.58 38.15 12.57
N CYS A 398 -3.27 37.33 13.58
CA CYS A 398 -3.47 37.72 14.98
C CYS A 398 -2.21 37.68 15.86
N GLY A 399 -1.07 37.27 15.29
CA GLY A 399 0.17 37.18 16.03
C GLY A 399 0.27 35.99 17.00
N HIS A 400 -0.73 35.08 17.02
CA HIS A 400 -0.68 33.89 17.86
C HIS A 400 0.58 33.07 17.51
N VAL A 401 1.45 32.85 18.48
CA VAL A 401 2.66 32.05 18.33
C VAL A 401 2.37 30.66 18.86
N TRP A 402 2.54 29.64 17.99
CA TRP A 402 2.51 28.26 18.44
C TRP A 402 3.74 28.00 19.28
N GLN A 403 3.56 27.84 20.60
CA GLN A 403 4.67 27.55 21.52
C GLN A 403 5.27 26.21 21.13
N ARG A 404 6.55 26.23 20.80
CA ARG A 404 7.37 25.02 20.78
C ARG A 404 7.39 24.46 22.20
N LYS A 405 6.77 23.31 22.42
CA LYS A 405 7.07 22.49 23.59
C LYS A 405 8.50 21.98 23.41
N LEU A 406 9.47 22.74 23.94
CA LEU A 406 10.82 22.23 24.16
C LEU A 406 10.69 21.07 25.13
N ARG A 407 10.60 19.84 24.62
CA ARG A 407 10.81 18.66 25.44
C ARG A 407 12.24 18.71 25.93
N ASP A 408 12.38 18.71 27.23
CA ASP A 408 13.63 18.67 27.96
C ASP A 408 14.55 17.60 27.35
N LYS A 409 15.81 17.90 27.10
CA LYS A 409 16.84 17.01 26.55
C LYS A 409 17.21 15.87 27.51
N ARG A 410 16.30 15.40 28.34
CA ARG A 410 16.53 14.30 29.25
C ARG A 410 16.27 12.98 28.55
N VAL A 411 17.39 12.34 28.27
CA VAL A 411 17.57 10.89 28.17
C VAL A 411 16.50 10.14 27.39
N LEU A 412 16.90 9.59 26.28
CA LEU A 412 16.24 8.54 25.50
C LEU A 412 16.00 7.26 26.37
N GLU A 413 15.31 7.37 27.50
CA GLU A 413 15.10 6.24 28.42
C GLU A 413 13.88 5.40 28.12
N ALA A 414 12.91 5.89 27.36
CA ALA A 414 11.74 5.10 26.95
C ALA A 414 11.28 5.54 25.54
N PHE A 415 11.38 4.64 24.61
CA PHE A 415 10.73 4.78 23.31
C PHE A 415 9.30 4.26 23.40
N ASP A 416 8.32 5.06 22.96
CA ASP A 416 6.96 4.58 22.85
C ASP A 416 6.85 3.70 21.59
N LEU A 417 6.51 2.43 21.80
CA LEU A 417 6.26 1.47 20.76
C LEU A 417 4.76 1.25 20.63
N THR A 418 4.22 1.51 19.44
CA THR A 418 2.81 1.30 19.16
C THR A 418 2.66 0.34 17.97
N GLU A 419 2.05 -0.82 18.19
CA GLU A 419 1.55 -1.64 17.09
C GLU A 419 0.34 -0.93 16.48
N ILE A 420 0.35 -0.71 15.16
CA ILE A 420 -0.77 -0.04 14.50
C ILE A 420 -1.95 -1.00 14.48
N ASP A 421 -2.99 -0.65 15.21
CA ASP A 421 -4.28 -1.31 15.11
C ASP A 421 -5.04 -0.76 13.88
N LEU A 422 -5.48 -1.67 13.01
CA LEU A 422 -6.31 -1.34 11.85
C LEU A 422 -7.57 -0.57 12.26
N LEU A 423 -8.09 -0.85 13.45
CA LEU A 423 -9.29 -0.18 13.99
C LEU A 423 -9.07 1.31 14.22
N ASP A 424 -7.87 1.70 14.65
CA ASP A 424 -7.54 3.11 14.86
C ASP A 424 -7.45 3.89 13.55
N ARG A 425 -7.16 3.21 12.44
CA ARG A 425 -6.99 3.80 11.11
C ARG A 425 -8.21 3.68 10.21
N SER A 426 -9.21 2.92 10.60
CA SER A 426 -10.49 2.86 9.91
C SER A 426 -11.15 4.24 9.89
N PRO A 427 -11.75 4.69 8.77
CA PRO A 427 -12.62 5.88 8.75
C PRO A 427 -13.88 5.66 9.57
N PHE A 428 -14.24 4.40 9.86
CA PHE A 428 -15.38 4.02 10.67
C PHE A 428 -14.98 3.87 12.13
N ARG A 429 -15.96 4.10 13.02
CA ARG A 429 -15.77 3.87 14.44
C ARG A 429 -16.12 2.42 14.76
N TRP A 430 -15.12 1.63 15.13
CA TRP A 430 -15.33 0.28 15.62
C TRP A 430 -15.75 0.30 17.09
N TRP A 431 -16.85 -0.34 17.39
CA TRP A 431 -17.45 -0.42 18.73
C TRP A 431 -17.23 -1.82 19.29
N ASP A 432 -16.54 -1.92 20.42
CA ASP A 432 -16.38 -3.17 21.15
C ASP A 432 -17.68 -3.46 21.92
N MET A 433 -18.31 -4.59 21.61
CA MET A 433 -19.61 -4.96 22.16
C MET A 433 -19.56 -5.33 23.64
N HIS A 434 -18.44 -5.89 24.09
CA HIS A 434 -18.29 -6.46 25.43
C HIS A 434 -17.11 -5.86 26.20
N GLY A 435 -16.24 -5.10 25.57
CA GLY A 435 -15.06 -4.48 26.17
C GLY A 435 -13.85 -5.41 26.27
N ASP A 436 -13.91 -6.58 25.65
CA ASP A 436 -12.86 -7.61 25.65
C ASP A 436 -12.15 -7.76 24.29
N GLY A 437 -12.55 -6.97 23.30
CA GLY A 437 -12.01 -6.99 21.95
C GLY A 437 -12.42 -8.18 21.08
N HIS A 438 -13.26 -9.12 21.59
CA HIS A 438 -13.65 -10.35 20.89
C HIS A 438 -14.87 -10.19 19.98
N ALA A 439 -15.62 -9.11 20.13
CA ALA A 439 -16.80 -8.81 19.30
C ALA A 439 -16.84 -7.30 18.99
N MET A 440 -16.46 -6.92 17.79
CA MET A 440 -16.39 -5.53 17.37
C MET A 440 -17.29 -5.28 16.19
N ILE A 441 -18.01 -4.14 16.18
CA ILE A 441 -18.94 -3.77 15.12
C ILE A 441 -18.68 -2.32 14.70
N ALA A 442 -18.69 -2.09 13.38
CA ALA A 442 -18.79 -0.77 12.80
C ALA A 442 -20.05 -0.67 11.95
N SER A 443 -20.80 0.43 12.11
CA SER A 443 -22.09 0.65 11.45
C SER A 443 -22.09 1.97 10.71
N GLY A 444 -22.44 1.92 9.44
CA GLY A 444 -22.78 3.09 8.63
C GLY A 444 -24.29 3.27 8.47
N PHE A 445 -24.71 3.98 7.43
CA PHE A 445 -26.12 4.19 7.07
C PHE A 445 -26.68 3.09 6.17
N ASP A 446 -25.87 2.63 5.23
CA ASP A 446 -26.27 1.66 4.21
C ASP A 446 -25.71 0.27 4.49
N ALA A 447 -24.64 0.17 5.28
CA ALA A 447 -24.00 -1.08 5.64
C ALA A 447 -23.52 -1.11 7.10
N TRP A 448 -23.28 -2.32 7.59
CA TRP A 448 -22.54 -2.58 8.81
C TRP A 448 -21.64 -3.81 8.65
N ALA A 449 -20.56 -3.86 9.40
CA ALA A 449 -19.70 -5.03 9.49
C ALA A 449 -19.34 -5.31 10.94
N GLY A 450 -19.09 -6.57 11.25
CA GLY A 450 -18.66 -7.01 12.58
C GLY A 450 -17.61 -8.10 12.47
N VAL A 451 -16.73 -8.17 13.46
CA VAL A 451 -15.73 -9.20 13.62
C VAL A 451 -15.93 -9.89 14.96
N PHE A 452 -15.90 -11.22 14.97
CA PHE A 452 -16.27 -12.06 16.10
C PHE A 452 -15.25 -13.18 16.26
N PHE A 453 -14.84 -13.46 17.49
CA PHE A 453 -13.91 -14.53 17.83
C PHE A 453 -14.64 -15.76 18.38
N ASP A 454 -14.37 -16.94 17.81
CA ASP A 454 -15.00 -18.20 18.23
C ASP A 454 -14.20 -18.99 19.29
N GLY A 455 -13.06 -18.43 19.72
CA GLY A 455 -12.09 -19.08 20.60
C GLY A 455 -10.88 -19.64 19.86
N THR A 456 -10.94 -19.74 18.53
CA THR A 456 -9.86 -20.27 17.68
C THR A 456 -9.58 -19.36 16.49
N HIS A 457 -10.63 -18.90 15.80
CA HIS A 457 -10.56 -18.09 14.61
C HIS A 457 -11.42 -16.83 14.73
N TRP A 458 -11.06 -15.84 13.96
CA TRP A 458 -11.87 -14.64 13.77
C TRP A 458 -12.77 -14.79 12.56
N HIS A 459 -13.98 -14.22 12.63
CA HIS A 459 -15.00 -14.24 11.59
C HIS A 459 -15.42 -12.82 11.28
N ALA A 460 -15.33 -12.39 10.02
CA ALA A 460 -15.93 -11.14 9.54
C ALA A 460 -17.32 -11.42 8.98
N MET A 461 -18.28 -10.64 9.42
CA MET A 461 -19.65 -10.65 8.93
C MET A 461 -20.00 -9.26 8.43
N GLY A 462 -20.76 -9.16 7.35
CA GLY A 462 -21.16 -7.86 6.80
C GLY A 462 -22.52 -7.92 6.11
N ARG A 463 -23.23 -6.79 6.18
CA ARG A 463 -24.51 -6.59 5.50
C ARG A 463 -24.59 -5.20 4.92
N ALA A 464 -24.87 -5.10 3.62
CA ALA A 464 -25.27 -3.87 2.93
C ALA A 464 -26.76 -3.97 2.56
N LYS A 465 -27.52 -2.90 2.76
CA LYS A 465 -28.94 -2.86 2.38
C LYS A 465 -29.06 -2.85 0.85
N PRO A 466 -30.01 -3.58 0.26
CA PRO A 466 -31.03 -4.45 0.88
C PRO A 466 -30.58 -5.92 1.06
N ALA A 467 -29.30 -6.25 0.84
CA ALA A 467 -28.78 -7.61 0.84
C ALA A 467 -28.87 -8.30 2.21
N ARG A 468 -28.72 -9.62 2.21
CA ARG A 468 -28.67 -10.44 3.43
C ARG A 468 -27.28 -10.36 4.07
N LEU A 469 -27.23 -10.69 5.38
CA LEU A 469 -25.95 -10.87 6.09
C LEU A 469 -25.15 -11.98 5.43
N ARG A 470 -23.84 -11.75 5.25
CA ARG A 470 -22.90 -12.73 4.69
C ARG A 470 -21.61 -12.76 5.49
N GLN A 471 -20.96 -13.89 5.48
CA GLN A 471 -19.61 -14.03 5.98
C GLN A 471 -18.63 -13.45 4.94
N LEU A 472 -17.71 -12.60 5.39
CA LEU A 472 -16.74 -11.91 4.54
C LEU A 472 -15.37 -12.62 4.55
N ALA A 473 -14.94 -13.04 5.75
CA ALA A 473 -13.67 -13.74 5.94
C ALA A 473 -13.68 -14.56 7.22
N VAL A 474 -12.78 -15.55 7.29
CA VAL A 474 -12.42 -16.32 8.49
C VAL A 474 -10.91 -16.48 8.53
N GLY A 475 -10.29 -16.34 9.71
CA GLY A 475 -8.86 -16.52 9.87
C GLY A 475 -8.27 -15.68 11.01
N GLU A 476 -7.08 -15.16 10.80
CA GLU A 476 -6.40 -14.31 11.77
C GLU A 476 -7.09 -12.94 11.91
N ARG A 477 -7.01 -12.34 13.13
CA ARG A 477 -7.68 -11.08 13.48
C ARG A 477 -7.48 -9.98 12.44
N ILE A 478 -6.23 -9.76 12.00
CA ILE A 478 -5.87 -8.69 11.06
C ILE A 478 -6.55 -8.90 9.70
N GLN A 479 -6.55 -10.13 9.18
CA GLN A 479 -7.17 -10.46 7.89
C GLN A 479 -8.67 -10.22 7.91
N VAL A 480 -9.31 -10.61 9.01
CA VAL A 480 -10.74 -10.53 9.21
C VAL A 480 -11.19 -9.07 9.40
N LEU A 481 -10.42 -8.28 10.16
CA LEU A 481 -10.66 -6.85 10.32
C LEU A 481 -10.51 -6.09 8.99
N ALA A 482 -9.47 -6.40 8.21
CA ALA A 482 -9.27 -5.80 6.90
C ALA A 482 -10.45 -6.09 5.96
N ALA A 483 -10.90 -7.34 5.89
CA ALA A 483 -12.05 -7.71 5.06
C ALA A 483 -13.36 -7.02 5.49
N ALA A 484 -13.56 -6.82 6.78
CA ALA A 484 -14.73 -6.13 7.32
C ALA A 484 -14.68 -4.62 7.04
N ASP A 485 -13.52 -3.99 7.18
CA ASP A 485 -13.31 -2.57 6.90
C ASP A 485 -13.42 -2.26 5.40
N ASP A 486 -12.81 -3.11 4.55
CA ASP A 486 -12.92 -3.00 3.10
C ASP A 486 -14.36 -3.13 2.62
N PHE A 487 -15.13 -4.05 3.21
CA PHE A 487 -16.55 -4.18 2.91
C PHE A 487 -17.32 -2.90 3.22
N LEU A 488 -17.05 -2.26 4.37
CA LEU A 488 -17.68 -0.98 4.72
C LEU A 488 -17.27 0.14 3.76
N ARG A 489 -15.99 0.25 3.41
CA ARG A 489 -15.50 1.26 2.46
C ARG A 489 -16.14 1.14 1.08
N GLN A 490 -16.39 -0.06 0.61
CA GLN A 490 -17.03 -0.31 -0.68
C GLN A 490 -18.53 -0.01 -0.66
N THR A 491 -19.16 -0.04 0.50
CA THR A 491 -20.62 0.06 0.63
C THR A 491 -21.10 1.36 1.25
N GLU A 492 -20.27 2.03 2.05
CA GLU A 492 -20.54 3.33 2.67
C GLU A 492 -19.78 4.43 1.93
N THR A 493 -20.40 4.99 0.91
CA THR A 493 -19.78 6.04 0.08
C THR A 493 -19.93 7.45 0.66
N GLY A 494 -20.77 7.63 1.69
CA GLY A 494 -21.04 8.93 2.28
C GLY A 494 -20.13 9.29 3.47
N ALA A 495 -19.54 10.49 3.45
CA ALA A 495 -18.74 11.02 4.57
C ALA A 495 -19.54 11.10 5.90
N ALA A 496 -20.86 10.95 5.88
CA ALA A 496 -21.71 10.97 7.07
C ALA A 496 -21.47 9.79 8.03
N ALA A 497 -20.98 8.64 7.52
CA ALA A 497 -20.64 7.46 8.32
C ALA A 497 -19.25 7.55 8.97
N SER A 498 -18.45 8.57 8.65
CA SER A 498 -17.09 8.74 9.18
C SER A 498 -17.06 8.91 10.69
N LYS A 499 -16.07 8.30 11.34
CA LYS A 499 -15.85 8.37 12.80
C LYS A 499 -15.66 9.79 13.36
N SER A 500 -15.32 10.76 12.52
CA SER A 500 -15.17 12.17 12.91
C SER A 500 -16.49 12.91 13.11
N ARG A 501 -17.63 12.31 12.79
CA ARG A 501 -18.92 12.99 12.87
C ARG A 501 -19.46 13.08 14.30
N LEU A 502 -19.91 14.29 14.69
CA LEU A 502 -20.42 14.58 16.04
C LEU A 502 -21.64 13.77 16.43
N TRP A 503 -22.51 13.39 15.48
CA TRP A 503 -23.71 12.61 15.77
C TRP A 503 -23.43 11.25 16.42
N LEU A 504 -22.24 10.68 16.20
CA LEU A 504 -21.80 9.42 16.83
C LEU A 504 -21.81 9.48 18.36
N ASN A 505 -21.57 10.66 18.92
CA ASN A 505 -21.49 10.90 20.35
C ASN A 505 -22.82 11.41 20.96
N HIS A 506 -23.83 11.71 20.11
CA HIS A 506 -25.13 12.12 20.63
C HIS A 506 -25.77 10.99 21.44
N PRO A 507 -26.55 11.32 22.49
CA PRO A 507 -27.28 10.31 23.26
C PRO A 507 -28.22 9.48 22.40
N ALA A 508 -28.38 8.19 22.72
CA ALA A 508 -29.32 7.30 22.06
C ALA A 508 -30.74 7.88 22.15
N THR A 509 -31.47 7.81 21.03
CA THR A 509 -32.86 8.28 20.98
C THR A 509 -33.78 7.39 21.82
N ALA A 510 -34.92 7.95 22.29
CA ALA A 510 -35.93 7.16 23.01
C ALA A 510 -36.35 5.92 22.18
N ARG A 511 -36.52 6.10 20.86
CA ARG A 511 -36.87 4.99 19.96
C ARG A 511 -35.80 3.90 19.86
N GLN A 512 -34.52 4.26 19.84
CA GLN A 512 -33.43 3.29 19.85
C GLN A 512 -33.40 2.49 21.15
N ARG A 513 -33.59 3.14 22.30
CA ARG A 513 -33.67 2.48 23.60
C ARG A 513 -34.84 1.52 23.70
N GLU A 514 -36.03 1.93 23.23
CA GLU A 514 -37.21 1.08 23.16
C GLU A 514 -36.97 -0.18 22.30
N LEU A 515 -36.34 0.01 21.13
CA LEU A 515 -36.00 -1.10 20.23
C LEU A 515 -34.97 -2.07 20.83
N LEU A 516 -34.00 -1.55 21.57
CA LEU A 516 -33.01 -2.39 22.28
C LEU A 516 -33.67 -3.23 23.37
N LEU A 517 -34.53 -2.62 24.19
CA LEU A 517 -35.31 -3.34 25.21
C LEU A 517 -36.21 -4.41 24.57
N GLY A 518 -36.91 -4.06 23.47
CA GLY A 518 -37.74 -4.98 22.71
C GLY A 518 -36.96 -6.13 22.05
N ALA A 519 -35.67 -5.91 21.76
CA ALA A 519 -34.76 -6.93 21.24
C ALA A 519 -34.08 -7.78 22.32
N GLY A 520 -34.42 -7.57 23.60
CA GLY A 520 -33.88 -8.31 24.73
C GLY A 520 -32.50 -7.86 25.22
N ASP A 521 -32.12 -6.61 24.97
CA ASP A 521 -30.90 -6.03 25.54
C ASP A 521 -31.12 -5.67 27.03
N SER A 522 -30.43 -6.36 27.91
CA SER A 522 -30.51 -6.16 29.37
C SER A 522 -29.32 -5.39 29.95
N ASN A 523 -28.53 -4.70 29.10
CA ASN A 523 -27.33 -4.01 29.56
C ASN A 523 -27.70 -2.75 30.37
N PRO A 524 -27.17 -2.57 31.60
CA PRO A 524 -27.49 -1.44 32.46
C PRO A 524 -27.06 -0.08 31.90
N THR A 525 -26.18 -0.02 30.88
CA THR A 525 -25.81 1.23 30.20
C THR A 525 -26.92 1.82 29.32
N LEU A 526 -28.06 1.10 29.14
CA LEU A 526 -29.21 1.63 28.41
C LEU A 526 -29.82 2.89 29.05
N ASP A 527 -29.71 3.01 30.36
CA ASP A 527 -30.29 4.12 31.11
C ASP A 527 -29.37 5.33 31.22
N PHE A 528 -28.05 5.13 31.19
CA PHE A 528 -27.06 6.20 31.39
C PHE A 528 -25.89 6.08 30.42
N GLY A 529 -25.81 7.00 29.46
CA GLY A 529 -24.60 7.22 28.68
C GLY A 529 -24.46 6.47 27.35
N LEU A 530 -25.48 5.71 26.90
CA LEU A 530 -25.41 5.06 25.58
C LEU A 530 -25.46 6.08 24.45
N SER A 531 -24.46 6.08 23.56
CA SER A 531 -24.46 6.96 22.39
C SER A 531 -25.40 6.42 21.31
N LYS A 532 -25.87 7.32 20.43
CA LYS A 532 -26.66 6.97 19.25
C LYS A 532 -25.98 5.95 18.35
N TYR A 533 -24.66 6.03 18.23
CA TYR A 533 -23.86 5.11 17.46
C TYR A 533 -23.77 3.71 18.10
N ALA A 534 -23.45 3.67 19.40
CA ALA A 534 -23.38 2.41 20.13
C ALA A 534 -24.73 1.68 20.11
N ALA A 535 -25.83 2.42 20.26
CA ALA A 535 -27.19 1.88 20.13
C ALA A 535 -27.41 1.26 18.73
N ASN A 536 -26.92 1.89 17.66
CA ASN A 536 -27.05 1.38 16.31
C ASN A 536 -26.22 0.09 16.10
N CYS A 537 -25.00 0.04 16.59
CA CYS A 537 -24.15 -1.14 16.55
C CYS A 537 -24.82 -2.34 17.27
N ARG A 538 -25.38 -2.10 18.46
CA ARG A 538 -26.08 -3.12 19.26
C ARG A 538 -27.34 -3.63 18.56
N LEU A 539 -28.15 -2.75 17.99
CA LEU A 539 -29.34 -3.13 17.22
C LEU A 539 -28.97 -4.01 16.02
N ASN A 540 -27.94 -3.65 15.28
CA ASN A 540 -27.47 -4.47 14.17
C ASN A 540 -27.03 -5.87 14.63
N PHE A 541 -26.33 -5.97 15.76
CA PHE A 541 -25.97 -7.25 16.34
C PHE A 541 -27.20 -8.08 16.75
N LEU A 542 -28.09 -7.50 17.55
CA LEU A 542 -29.25 -8.20 18.10
C LEU A 542 -30.20 -8.71 17.01
N TRP A 543 -30.46 -7.90 15.99
CA TRP A 543 -31.32 -8.31 14.86
C TRP A 543 -30.74 -9.43 14.01
N HIS A 544 -29.43 -9.59 14.00
CA HIS A 544 -28.74 -10.62 13.21
C HIS A 544 -28.07 -11.70 14.06
N ARG A 545 -28.25 -11.64 15.40
CA ARG A 545 -27.62 -12.55 16.36
C ARG A 545 -27.78 -14.03 16.00
N PRO A 546 -28.95 -14.55 15.61
CA PRO A 546 -29.07 -15.96 15.25
C PRO A 546 -28.21 -16.35 14.06
N GLN A 547 -28.12 -15.47 13.05
CA GLN A 547 -27.33 -15.70 11.83
C GLN A 547 -25.82 -15.60 12.13
N ILE A 548 -25.41 -14.65 12.97
CA ILE A 548 -24.02 -14.51 13.43
C ILE A 548 -23.61 -15.76 14.19
N ILE A 549 -24.40 -16.19 15.17
CA ILE A 549 -24.12 -17.40 15.97
C ILE A 549 -24.02 -18.64 15.07
N ALA A 550 -24.93 -18.81 14.13
CA ALA A 550 -24.90 -19.95 13.22
C ALA A 550 -23.66 -19.97 12.32
N ALA A 551 -23.14 -18.79 11.94
CA ALA A 551 -21.95 -18.68 11.11
C ALA A 551 -20.64 -18.82 11.91
N VAL A 552 -20.58 -18.24 13.12
CA VAL A 552 -19.39 -18.20 13.97
C VAL A 552 -19.24 -19.49 14.78
N PHE A 553 -20.34 -20.11 15.23
CA PHE A 553 -20.36 -21.32 16.06
C PHE A 553 -21.18 -22.44 15.40
N PRO A 554 -20.75 -22.97 14.23
CA PRO A 554 -21.55 -23.96 13.47
C PRO A 554 -21.78 -25.30 14.22
N GLN A 555 -21.00 -25.59 15.27
CA GLN A 555 -21.13 -26.81 16.03
C GLN A 555 -22.05 -26.69 17.26
N GLY A 556 -22.72 -25.56 17.43
CA GLY A 556 -23.59 -25.27 18.57
C GLY A 556 -22.79 -25.01 19.84
N MET A 557 -23.13 -23.95 20.60
CA MET A 557 -22.59 -23.78 21.95
C MET A 557 -22.98 -25.00 22.79
N GLY A 558 -22.03 -25.91 23.03
CA GLY A 558 -22.14 -26.85 24.12
C GLY A 558 -22.43 -26.02 25.38
N ARG A 559 -23.50 -26.35 26.08
CA ARG A 559 -23.95 -25.73 27.32
C ARG A 559 -22.74 -25.55 28.26
N ALA A 560 -22.20 -24.35 28.35
CA ALA A 560 -21.41 -23.91 29.48
C ALA A 560 -22.13 -22.69 30.05
N ALA A 561 -22.45 -22.79 31.28
CA ALA A 561 -23.26 -21.88 32.09
C ALA A 561 -22.63 -20.48 32.24
#